data_5751d196e9c9614c2d259ea3b5c1dc14
#
_entry.id   5751d196e9c9614c2d259ea3b5c1dc14
#
_cell.length_a   1.000
_cell.length_b   1.000
_cell.length_c   1.000
_cell.angle_alpha   90.00
_cell.angle_beta   90.00
_cell.angle_gamma   90.00
#
_symmetry.space_group_name_H-M   'P 1'
#
loop_
_entity.id
_entity.type
_entity.pdbx_description
1 polymer ?
#
loop_
_entity_poly.entity_id
_entity_poly.type
_entity_poly.pdbx_seq_one_letter_code
_entity_poly.pdbx_strand_id
1 'polypeptide(L)'
;TEKVLYCIRDDEESKFNSQERKKIKKIIHDKFSCVENFDTINKDTNCSNEVAFDKLINNISTSKLVITDRLHGVIFAFITNTNVIALPTCDHKLIDFFNWIKDFETTNFVSNITELENLLNRIQFTNIKNSAVFESNFKQLKNEIDIL
;
A
#
# COMPACT_ATOMS: atom_id res chain seq x y z
N THR A 1 -14.58 9.11 -2.58
CA THR A 1 -13.98 9.34 -1.26
C THR A 1 -12.49 9.59 -1.38
N GLU A 2 -12.01 10.55 -0.62
CA GLU A 2 -10.61 10.96 -0.64
C GLU A 2 -9.80 10.33 0.49
N LYS A 3 -10.19 9.15 0.91
CA LYS A 3 -9.53 8.44 2.01
C LYS A 3 -8.14 7.96 1.60
N VAL A 4 -7.18 8.19 2.48
CA VAL A 4 -5.81 7.69 2.37
C VAL A 4 -5.59 6.67 3.46
N LEU A 5 -5.08 5.50 3.10
CA LEU A 5 -4.72 4.45 4.04
C LEU A 5 -3.22 4.38 4.21
N TYR A 6 -2.77 4.11 5.41
CA TYR A 6 -1.36 3.80 5.63
C TYR A 6 -1.21 2.59 6.56
N CYS A 7 -0.15 1.83 6.33
CA CYS A 7 0.26 0.74 7.20
C CYS A 7 1.78 0.69 7.23
N ILE A 8 2.37 1.07 8.34
CA ILE A 8 3.83 1.14 8.50
C ILE A 8 4.25 0.18 9.61
N ARG A 9 5.19 -0.72 9.28
CA ARG A 9 5.70 -1.73 10.22
C ARG A 9 6.41 -1.06 11.39
N ASP A 10 6.28 -1.68 12.55
CA ASP A 10 7.01 -1.30 13.76
C ASP A 10 7.86 -2.44 14.33
N ASP A 11 8.03 -3.52 13.56
CA ASP A 11 8.81 -4.70 13.93
C ASP A 11 10.27 -4.61 13.44
N GLU A 12 11.01 -5.70 13.60
CA GLU A 12 12.43 -5.79 13.26
C GLU A 12 12.73 -5.55 11.78
N GLU A 13 11.76 -5.78 10.91
CA GLU A 13 11.91 -5.56 9.47
C GLU A 13 11.66 -4.11 9.05
N SER A 14 11.23 -3.26 9.98
CA SER A 14 11.06 -1.84 9.70
C SER A 14 12.41 -1.17 9.45
N LYS A 15 12.52 -0.43 8.36
CA LYS A 15 13.70 0.37 8.05
C LYS A 15 13.70 1.71 8.80
N PHE A 16 12.58 2.08 9.40
CA PHE A 16 12.40 3.35 10.08
C PHE A 16 12.37 3.14 11.59
N ASN A 17 13.03 4.03 12.33
CA ASN A 17 12.94 4.05 13.78
C ASN A 17 11.62 4.71 14.23
N SER A 18 11.38 4.74 15.55
CA SER A 18 10.15 5.29 16.12
C SER A 18 9.92 6.76 15.74
N GLN A 19 10.97 7.58 15.76
CA GLN A 19 10.88 9.00 15.41
C GLN A 19 10.57 9.19 13.93
N GLU A 20 11.21 8.41 13.08
CA GLU A 20 10.97 8.44 11.63
C GLU A 20 9.55 8.00 11.29
N ARG A 21 9.04 6.96 11.94
CA ARG A 21 7.64 6.52 11.78
C ARG A 21 6.64 7.61 12.16
N LYS A 22 6.90 8.31 13.27
CA LYS A 22 6.06 9.44 13.69
C LYS A 22 6.10 10.57 12.68
N LYS A 23 7.27 10.85 12.12
CA LYS A 23 7.43 11.87 11.09
C LYS A 23 6.65 11.53 9.82
N ILE A 24 6.71 10.28 9.39
CA ILE A 24 5.96 9.79 8.23
C ILE A 24 4.46 9.99 8.44
N LYS A 25 3.95 9.55 9.60
CA LYS A 25 2.53 9.71 9.96
C LYS A 25 2.11 11.17 9.96
N LYS A 26 2.95 12.04 10.51
CA LYS A 26 2.68 13.48 10.55
C LYS A 26 2.60 14.07 9.13
N ILE A 27 3.52 13.72 8.26
CA ILE A 27 3.52 14.18 6.86
C ILE A 27 2.22 13.77 6.18
N ILE A 28 1.78 12.53 6.36
CA ILE A 28 0.54 12.03 5.75
C ILE A 28 -0.68 12.80 6.31
N HIS A 29 -0.77 12.96 7.63
CA HIS A 29 -1.88 13.65 8.26
C HIS A 29 -1.91 15.15 7.92
N ASP A 30 -0.75 15.78 7.73
CA ASP A 30 -0.68 17.18 7.33
C ASP A 30 -1.12 17.39 5.87
N LYS A 31 -0.90 16.38 5.02
CA LYS A 31 -1.22 16.47 3.59
C LYS A 31 -2.67 16.13 3.29
N PHE A 32 -3.26 15.19 4.00
CA PHE A 32 -4.60 14.66 3.71
C PHE A 32 -5.53 14.83 4.91
N SER A 33 -6.79 15.14 4.64
CA SER A 33 -7.79 15.35 5.68
C SER A 33 -8.44 14.07 6.18
N CYS A 34 -8.51 13.04 5.35
CA CYS A 34 -9.10 11.75 5.69
C CYS A 34 -8.06 10.65 5.61
N VAL A 35 -7.52 10.27 6.77
CA VAL A 35 -6.41 9.31 6.87
C VAL A 35 -6.78 8.22 7.87
N GLU A 36 -6.61 6.97 7.47
CA GLU A 36 -6.83 5.81 8.33
C GLU A 36 -5.61 4.90 8.35
N ASN A 37 -5.32 4.34 9.51
CA ASN A 37 -4.37 3.24 9.66
C ASN A 37 -5.07 1.92 9.35
N PHE A 38 -4.39 1.02 8.65
CA PHE A 38 -4.92 -0.33 8.39
C PHE A 38 -3.86 -1.38 8.72
N ASP A 39 -4.29 -2.63 8.85
CA ASP A 39 -3.39 -3.75 9.05
C ASP A 39 -3.72 -4.86 8.07
N THR A 40 -2.71 -5.53 7.57
CA THR A 40 -2.85 -6.70 6.68
C THR A 40 -3.01 -8.01 7.45
N ILE A 41 -2.89 -7.97 8.77
CA ILE A 41 -3.00 -9.14 9.66
C ILE A 41 -4.34 -9.06 10.38
N ASN A 42 -5.11 -10.16 10.34
CA ASN A 42 -6.36 -10.26 11.08
C ASN A 42 -6.06 -10.50 12.57
N LYS A 43 -6.27 -9.47 13.39
CA LYS A 43 -6.11 -9.53 14.85
C LYS A 43 -7.43 -9.76 15.59
N ASP A 44 -8.55 -9.74 14.89
CA ASP A 44 -9.87 -9.94 15.46
C ASP A 44 -10.21 -11.41 15.47
N THR A 45 -10.22 -12.02 16.66
CA THR A 45 -10.54 -13.44 16.85
C THR A 45 -12.01 -13.76 16.64
N ASN A 46 -12.90 -12.75 16.63
CA ASN A 46 -14.33 -12.90 16.38
C ASN A 46 -14.68 -12.79 14.89
N CYS A 47 -13.72 -12.49 14.05
CA CYS A 47 -13.89 -12.32 12.62
C CYS A 47 -13.09 -13.41 11.89
N SER A 48 -13.72 -14.10 10.93
CA SER A 48 -13.01 -15.08 10.11
C SER A 48 -11.97 -14.37 9.23
N ASN A 49 -10.92 -15.10 8.84
CA ASN A 49 -9.89 -14.55 7.93
C ASN A 49 -10.48 -14.13 6.59
N GLU A 50 -11.47 -14.85 6.09
CA GLU A 50 -12.16 -14.51 4.84
C GLU A 50 -12.91 -13.19 4.95
N VAL A 51 -13.67 -12.99 6.03
CA VAL A 51 -14.39 -11.73 6.27
C VAL A 51 -13.42 -10.56 6.47
N ALA A 52 -12.33 -10.77 7.22
CA ALA A 52 -11.31 -9.75 7.43
C ALA A 52 -10.63 -9.37 6.11
N PHE A 53 -10.34 -10.34 5.25
CA PHE A 53 -9.76 -10.12 3.94
C PHE A 53 -10.70 -9.29 3.05
N ASP A 54 -11.97 -9.66 3.01
CA ASP A 54 -12.97 -8.93 2.20
C ASP A 54 -13.10 -7.47 2.65
N LYS A 55 -13.11 -7.23 3.96
CA LYS A 55 -13.13 -5.87 4.51
C LYS A 55 -11.89 -5.08 4.12
N LEU A 56 -10.71 -5.71 4.21
CA LEU A 56 -9.45 -5.09 3.86
C LEU A 56 -9.42 -4.71 2.37
N ILE A 57 -9.78 -5.64 1.49
CA ILE A 57 -9.82 -5.40 0.04
C ILE A 57 -10.81 -4.28 -0.29
N ASN A 58 -11.99 -4.29 0.31
CA ASN A 58 -12.97 -3.24 0.10
C ASN A 58 -12.44 -1.88 0.58
N ASN A 59 -11.81 -1.84 1.73
CA ASN A 59 -11.23 -0.62 2.28
C ASN A 59 -10.14 -0.04 1.35
N ILE A 60 -9.26 -0.90 0.85
CA ILE A 60 -8.21 -0.49 -0.09
C ILE A 60 -8.81 -0.03 -1.41
N SER A 61 -9.75 -0.80 -1.97
CA SER A 61 -10.32 -0.50 -3.28
C SER A 61 -11.12 0.81 -3.31
N THR A 62 -11.65 1.23 -2.17
CA THR A 62 -12.41 2.49 -2.05
C THR A 62 -11.54 3.67 -1.63
N SER A 63 -10.25 3.45 -1.43
CA SER A 63 -9.30 4.49 -1.04
C SER A 63 -8.67 5.16 -2.24
N LYS A 64 -8.23 6.39 -2.05
CA LYS A 64 -7.53 7.18 -3.06
C LYS A 64 -6.06 6.81 -3.17
N LEU A 65 -5.45 6.46 -2.04
CA LEU A 65 -4.03 6.18 -1.94
C LEU A 65 -3.77 5.24 -0.77
N VAL A 66 -2.82 4.33 -0.96
CA VAL A 66 -2.27 3.47 0.09
C VAL A 66 -0.78 3.79 0.23
N ILE A 67 -0.31 4.01 1.46
CA ILE A 67 1.10 4.23 1.77
C ILE A 67 1.53 3.14 2.74
N THR A 68 2.45 2.28 2.32
CA THR A 68 2.81 1.13 3.13
C THR A 68 4.20 0.60 2.82
N ASP A 69 4.82 0.00 3.84
CA ASP A 69 6.04 -0.81 3.70
C ASP A 69 5.75 -2.32 3.84
N ARG A 70 4.48 -2.69 3.88
CA ARG A 70 4.08 -4.09 3.93
C ARG A 70 3.82 -4.63 2.54
N LEU A 71 4.43 -5.78 2.22
CA LEU A 71 4.29 -6.41 0.92
C LEU A 71 2.83 -6.65 0.54
N HIS A 72 2.04 -7.24 1.44
CA HIS A 72 0.63 -7.53 1.16
C HIS A 72 -0.20 -6.27 0.94
N GLY A 73 0.15 -5.17 1.62
CA GLY A 73 -0.48 -3.87 1.38
C GLY A 73 -0.25 -3.38 -0.06
N VAL A 74 0.97 -3.53 -0.56
CA VAL A 74 1.31 -3.18 -1.95
C VAL A 74 0.59 -4.11 -2.92
N ILE A 75 0.57 -5.41 -2.66
CA ILE A 75 -0.11 -6.40 -3.49
C ILE A 75 -1.59 -6.07 -3.62
N PHE A 76 -2.27 -5.83 -2.50
CA PHE A 76 -3.70 -5.58 -2.50
C PHE A 76 -4.05 -4.25 -3.16
N ALA A 77 -3.23 -3.22 -2.98
CA ALA A 77 -3.42 -1.96 -3.70
C ALA A 77 -3.25 -2.16 -5.21
N PHE A 78 -2.24 -2.92 -5.61
CA PHE A 78 -2.00 -3.20 -7.03
C PHE A 78 -3.17 -3.94 -7.67
N ILE A 79 -3.66 -5.02 -7.05
CA ILE A 79 -4.74 -5.82 -7.65
C ILE A 79 -6.07 -5.06 -7.69
N THR A 80 -6.28 -4.11 -6.78
CA THR A 80 -7.49 -3.27 -6.79
C THR A 80 -7.34 -2.01 -7.65
N ASN A 81 -6.19 -1.87 -8.31
CA ASN A 81 -5.84 -0.69 -9.11
C ASN A 81 -5.94 0.61 -8.30
N THR A 82 -5.55 0.55 -7.04
CA THR A 82 -5.49 1.69 -6.14
C THR A 82 -4.08 2.25 -6.14
N ASN A 83 -3.94 3.57 -6.15
CA ASN A 83 -2.64 4.21 -6.07
C ASN A 83 -1.91 3.77 -4.80
N VAL A 84 -0.64 3.43 -4.94
CA VAL A 84 0.18 2.98 -3.83
C VAL A 84 1.54 3.66 -3.85
N ILE A 85 2.01 4.04 -2.66
CA ILE A 85 3.39 4.44 -2.42
C ILE A 85 4.00 3.38 -1.52
N ALA A 86 4.96 2.65 -2.05
CA ALA A 86 5.70 1.64 -1.30
C ALA A 86 6.89 2.29 -0.62
N LEU A 87 7.04 2.04 0.67
CA LEU A 87 8.16 2.51 1.49
C LEU A 87 9.18 1.39 1.64
N PRO A 88 10.46 1.73 1.86
CA PRO A 88 11.48 0.70 2.01
C PRO A 88 11.31 -0.09 3.31
N THR A 89 11.71 -1.34 3.24
CA THR A 89 11.77 -2.25 4.38
C THR A 89 13.07 -3.03 4.33
N CYS A 90 13.46 -3.67 5.41
CA CYS A 90 14.67 -4.49 5.46
C CYS A 90 14.53 -5.81 4.69
N ASP A 91 13.30 -6.20 4.34
CA ASP A 91 13.02 -7.41 3.58
C ASP A 91 13.13 -7.13 2.07
N HIS A 92 13.79 -8.03 1.34
CA HIS A 92 13.91 -7.93 -0.12
C HIS A 92 12.61 -8.23 -0.87
N LYS A 93 11.66 -8.90 -0.25
CA LYS A 93 10.42 -9.32 -0.92
C LYS A 93 9.61 -8.16 -1.48
N LEU A 94 9.55 -7.05 -0.75
CA LEU A 94 8.78 -5.89 -1.19
C LEU A 94 9.42 -5.25 -2.42
N ILE A 95 10.74 -5.02 -2.39
CA ILE A 95 11.42 -4.38 -3.53
C ILE A 95 11.42 -5.30 -4.77
N ASP A 96 11.54 -6.59 -4.57
CA ASP A 96 11.48 -7.56 -5.67
C ASP A 96 10.11 -7.54 -6.33
N PHE A 97 9.04 -7.53 -5.54
CA PHE A 97 7.68 -7.40 -6.07
C PHE A 97 7.48 -6.06 -6.74
N PHE A 98 7.93 -4.98 -6.13
CA PHE A 98 7.78 -3.63 -6.68
C PHE A 98 8.49 -3.50 -8.03
N ASN A 99 9.69 -4.07 -8.18
CA ASN A 99 10.42 -4.06 -9.45
C ASN A 99 9.62 -4.69 -10.59
N TRP A 100 8.75 -5.63 -10.26
CA TRP A 100 7.88 -6.26 -11.24
C TRP A 100 6.70 -5.36 -11.66
N ILE A 101 6.21 -4.49 -10.77
CA ILE A 101 5.03 -3.64 -11.00
C ILE A 101 5.37 -2.16 -11.20
N LYS A 102 6.62 -1.78 -11.19
CA LYS A 102 7.06 -0.36 -11.18
C LYS A 102 6.61 0.47 -12.37
N ASP A 103 6.32 -0.17 -13.51
CA ASP A 103 5.92 0.52 -14.74
C ASP A 103 4.42 0.85 -14.79
N PHE A 104 3.64 0.43 -13.81
CA PHE A 104 2.23 0.76 -13.72
C PHE A 104 2.04 2.15 -13.10
N GLU A 105 1.14 2.96 -13.70
CA GLU A 105 0.90 4.35 -13.27
C GLU A 105 0.49 4.49 -11.81
N THR A 106 -0.19 3.48 -11.27
CA THR A 106 -0.69 3.50 -9.89
C THR A 106 0.38 3.19 -8.86
N THR A 107 1.59 2.80 -9.27
CA THR A 107 2.64 2.34 -8.36
C THR A 107 3.78 3.34 -8.27
N ASN A 108 4.19 3.64 -7.03
CA ASN A 108 5.32 4.51 -6.74
C ASN A 108 6.13 3.91 -5.60
N PHE A 109 7.44 4.06 -5.66
CA PHE A 109 8.35 3.65 -4.60
C PHE A 109 9.20 4.85 -4.16
N VAL A 110 9.37 5.02 -2.85
CA VAL A 110 10.25 6.04 -2.29
C VAL A 110 11.29 5.37 -1.39
N SER A 111 12.50 5.90 -1.39
CA SER A 111 13.62 5.32 -0.65
C SER A 111 13.80 5.93 0.74
N ASN A 112 13.23 7.10 0.98
CA ASN A 112 13.39 7.83 2.24
C ASN A 112 12.24 8.83 2.44
N ILE A 113 12.25 9.47 3.61
CA ILE A 113 11.18 10.40 4.00
C ILE A 113 11.16 11.64 3.11
N THR A 114 12.32 12.13 2.69
CA THR A 114 12.41 13.31 1.82
C THR A 114 11.76 13.02 0.47
N GLU A 115 12.01 11.85 -0.11
CA GLU A 115 11.37 11.44 -1.35
C GLU A 115 9.85 11.30 -1.20
N LEU A 116 9.40 10.77 -0.05
CA LEU A 116 7.96 10.67 0.24
C LEU A 116 7.32 12.07 0.24
N GLU A 117 7.92 13.00 0.94
CA GLU A 117 7.42 14.37 1.04
C GLU A 117 7.34 15.04 -0.34
N ASN A 118 8.40 14.90 -1.13
CA ASN A 118 8.46 15.46 -2.49
C ASN A 118 7.40 14.81 -3.40
N LEU A 119 7.23 13.50 -3.30
CA LEU A 119 6.24 12.79 -4.11
C LEU A 119 4.82 13.23 -3.75
N LEU A 120 4.50 13.36 -2.47
CA LEU A 120 3.17 13.80 -2.03
C LEU A 120 2.84 15.22 -2.50
N ASN A 121 3.84 16.06 -2.67
CA ASN A 121 3.65 17.43 -3.15
C ASN A 121 3.38 17.51 -4.66
N ARG A 122 3.76 16.50 -5.44
CA ARG A 122 3.64 16.51 -6.90
C ARG A 122 2.71 15.42 -7.46
N ILE A 123 2.29 14.45 -6.65
CA ILE A 123 1.53 13.31 -7.14
C ILE A 123 0.15 13.74 -7.65
N GLN A 124 -0.21 13.20 -8.81
CA GLN A 124 -1.56 13.30 -9.35
C GLN A 124 -2.17 11.90 -9.31
N PHE A 125 -3.38 11.81 -8.81
CA PHE A 125 -4.04 10.53 -8.62
C PHE A 125 -4.86 10.17 -9.85
N THR A 126 -4.70 8.93 -10.32
CA THR A 126 -5.57 8.36 -11.33
C THR A 126 -6.90 7.96 -10.67
N ASN A 127 -7.98 8.60 -11.10
CA ASN A 127 -9.31 8.29 -10.56
C ASN A 127 -10.03 7.19 -11.34
N ILE A 128 -9.41 6.66 -12.38
CA ILE A 128 -10.04 5.69 -13.27
C ILE A 128 -9.64 4.28 -12.84
N LYS A 129 -10.62 3.55 -12.29
CA LYS A 129 -10.49 2.12 -12.04
C LYS A 129 -11.05 1.38 -13.24
N ASN A 130 -10.16 0.76 -14.00
CA ASN A 130 -10.53 -0.03 -15.16
C ASN A 130 -10.63 -1.50 -14.72
N SER A 131 -11.83 -2.08 -14.82
CA SER A 131 -12.06 -3.47 -14.44
C SER A 131 -11.21 -4.46 -15.24
N ALA A 132 -10.94 -4.17 -16.51
CA ALA A 132 -10.09 -5.01 -17.34
C ALA A 132 -8.64 -4.99 -16.84
N VAL A 133 -8.13 -3.84 -16.40
CA VAL A 133 -6.80 -3.71 -15.79
C VAL A 133 -6.75 -4.48 -14.48
N PHE A 134 -7.78 -4.35 -13.65
CA PHE A 134 -7.88 -5.08 -12.39
C PHE A 134 -7.85 -6.61 -12.62
N GLU A 135 -8.68 -7.11 -13.54
CA GLU A 135 -8.71 -8.54 -13.85
C GLU A 135 -7.37 -9.06 -14.38
N SER A 136 -6.73 -8.32 -15.27
CA SER A 136 -5.42 -8.66 -15.81
C SER A 136 -4.36 -8.71 -14.71
N ASN A 137 -4.32 -7.69 -13.86
CA ASN A 137 -3.38 -7.61 -12.74
C ASN A 137 -3.61 -8.74 -11.74
N PHE A 138 -4.87 -9.02 -11.40
CA PHE A 138 -5.23 -10.08 -10.48
C PHE A 138 -4.82 -11.45 -11.01
N LYS A 139 -5.10 -11.72 -12.29
CA LYS A 139 -4.77 -12.99 -12.95
C LYS A 139 -3.25 -13.21 -12.98
N GLN A 140 -2.52 -12.18 -13.35
CA GLN A 140 -1.07 -12.22 -13.42
C GLN A 140 -0.44 -12.43 -12.05
N LEU A 141 -0.93 -11.73 -11.04
CA LEU A 141 -0.48 -11.87 -9.65
C LEU A 141 -0.78 -13.26 -9.09
N LYS A 142 -1.96 -13.79 -9.38
CA LYS A 142 -2.35 -15.14 -8.95
C LYS A 142 -1.38 -16.19 -9.48
N ASN A 143 -0.98 -16.08 -10.74
CA ASN A 143 0.00 -16.98 -11.34
C ASN A 143 1.35 -16.91 -10.65
N GLU A 144 1.81 -15.71 -10.30
CA GLU A 144 3.08 -15.50 -9.58
C GLU A 144 3.03 -16.05 -8.14
N ILE A 145 1.90 -15.88 -7.46
CA ILE A 145 1.72 -16.41 -6.09
C ILE A 145 1.67 -17.93 -6.10
N ASP A 146 1.03 -18.55 -7.10
CA ASP A 146 0.93 -20.00 -7.21
C ASP A 146 2.29 -20.66 -7.47
N ILE A 147 3.26 -19.91 -7.98
CA ILE A 147 4.64 -20.37 -8.20
C ILE A 147 5.47 -20.30 -6.90
N LEU A 148 5.08 -19.45 -5.97
CA LEU A 148 5.77 -19.29 -4.70
C LEU A 148 5.32 -20.33 -3.68
#